data_3da114ab66f7bd04c30b36e5fbef9396
#
_entry.id   3da114ab66f7bd04c30b36e5fbef9396
#
_cell.length_a   1.000
_cell.length_b   1.000
_cell.length_c   1.000
_cell.angle_alpha   90.00
_cell.angle_beta   90.00
_cell.angle_gamma   90.00
#
_symmetry.space_group_name_H-M   'P 1'
#
loop_
_entity.id
_entity.type
_entity.pdbx_description
1 polymer ?
#
loop_
_entity_poly.entity_id
_entity_poly.type
_entity_poly.pdbx_seq_one_letter_code
_entity_poly.pdbx_strand_id
1 'polypeptide(L)'
;SIQGTMAAGLTVCMLFGGMDVSQFSVAGLAGMFLGILYDAGCNDYVTLLLVMLLGVALGAVNAFLICNLKISPMIATMGMQFVLRGFCYIATNGAYVYLKSPVFDFIGNGKVFGAIPFCLIIMAVIYLILWYVMKYTKFGRNVYACGGNHKAAQLAGINVSFMRYKAHMISSLCAAIGGIIMTCQNTASMCNAGEGSDMDCIAAVTLGGLALAGGKGKMVGTLIGI
;
A
#
# COMPACT_ATOMS: atom_id res chain seq x y z
N SER A 1 -1.54 -11.94 6.19
CA SER A 1 -2.61 -11.04 5.66
C SER A 1 -2.13 -9.60 5.49
N ILE A 2 -1.39 -9.02 6.46
CA ILE A 2 -0.86 -7.65 6.36
C ILE A 2 0.06 -7.53 5.14
N GLN A 3 1.14 -8.33 5.12
CA GLN A 3 2.08 -8.35 3.98
C GLN A 3 1.37 -8.65 2.66
N GLY A 4 0.38 -9.56 2.67
CA GLY A 4 -0.42 -9.86 1.50
C GLY A 4 -1.17 -8.66 0.92
N THR A 5 -1.83 -7.88 1.79
CA THR A 5 -2.54 -6.67 1.37
C THR A 5 -1.60 -5.64 0.75
N MET A 6 -0.43 -5.42 1.36
CA MET A 6 0.59 -4.48 0.87
C MET A 6 1.20 -4.97 -0.44
N ALA A 7 1.54 -6.26 -0.54
CA ALA A 7 2.09 -6.86 -1.74
C ALA A 7 1.13 -6.79 -2.95
N ALA A 8 -0.18 -6.83 -2.73
CA ALA A 8 -1.15 -6.62 -3.79
C ALA A 8 -1.01 -5.23 -4.45
N GLY A 9 -0.84 -4.18 -3.62
CA GLY A 9 -0.58 -2.82 -4.10
C GLY A 9 0.78 -2.69 -4.77
N LEU A 10 1.84 -3.24 -4.14
CA LEU A 10 3.19 -3.26 -4.69
C LEU A 10 3.24 -3.93 -6.06
N THR A 11 2.48 -5.01 -6.25
CA THR A 11 2.37 -5.71 -7.53
C THR A 11 1.94 -4.78 -8.66
N VAL A 12 0.94 -3.92 -8.44
CA VAL A 12 0.47 -2.96 -9.46
C VAL A 12 1.58 -1.97 -9.80
N CYS A 13 2.29 -1.46 -8.79
CA CYS A 13 3.39 -0.52 -8.97
C CYS A 13 4.56 -1.17 -9.73
N MET A 14 4.95 -2.40 -9.35
CA MET A 14 6.03 -3.14 -10.01
C MET A 14 5.67 -3.54 -11.44
N LEU A 15 4.44 -3.96 -11.72
CA LEU A 15 3.98 -4.25 -13.08
C LEU A 15 4.06 -3.03 -14.00
N PHE A 16 3.83 -1.83 -13.47
CA PHE A 16 4.03 -0.57 -14.20
C PHE A 16 5.52 -0.29 -14.48
N GLY A 17 6.46 -0.91 -13.78
CA GLY A 17 7.90 -0.65 -13.86
C GLY A 17 8.38 0.41 -12.87
N GLY A 18 7.71 0.54 -11.72
CA GLY A 18 8.10 1.35 -10.57
C GLY A 18 8.27 0.47 -9.33
N MET A 19 9.26 0.76 -8.51
CA MET A 19 9.42 0.14 -7.20
C MET A 19 8.97 1.14 -6.13
N ASP A 20 8.12 0.70 -5.20
CA ASP A 20 7.64 1.50 -4.08
C ASP A 20 8.13 0.88 -2.78
N VAL A 21 9.24 1.43 -2.26
CA VAL A 21 9.87 0.98 -1.01
C VAL A 21 9.22 1.66 0.20
N SER A 22 8.40 2.70 0.01
CA SER A 22 7.80 3.47 1.10
C SER A 22 6.60 2.80 1.77
N GLN A 23 6.14 1.63 1.29
CA GLN A 23 4.87 1.03 1.68
C GLN A 23 4.72 0.81 3.18
N PHE A 24 5.72 0.25 3.86
CA PHE A 24 5.64 0.02 5.30
C PHE A 24 5.68 1.30 6.11
N SER A 25 6.35 2.34 5.63
CA SER A 25 6.32 3.66 6.28
C SER A 25 4.99 4.37 6.04
N VAL A 26 4.37 4.21 4.87
CA VAL A 26 2.97 4.63 4.63
C VAL A 26 2.02 3.90 5.57
N ALA A 27 2.18 2.58 5.73
CA ALA A 27 1.39 1.78 6.66
C ALA A 27 1.59 2.22 8.12
N GLY A 28 2.83 2.46 8.53
CA GLY A 28 3.16 2.98 9.87
C GLY A 28 2.52 4.33 10.14
N LEU A 29 2.63 5.28 9.20
CA LEU A 29 2.00 6.60 9.33
C LEU A 29 0.46 6.50 9.30
N ALA A 30 -0.11 5.65 8.46
CA ALA A 30 -1.54 5.39 8.40
C ALA A 30 -2.06 4.84 9.74
N GLY A 31 -1.35 3.88 10.34
CA GLY A 31 -1.68 3.34 11.65
C GLY A 31 -1.55 4.38 12.76
N MET A 32 -0.51 5.22 12.70
CA MET A 32 -0.33 6.30 13.67
C MET A 32 -1.42 7.35 13.55
N PHE A 33 -1.77 7.76 12.33
CA PHE A 33 -2.84 8.72 12.07
C PHE A 33 -4.20 8.20 12.53
N LEU A 34 -4.45 6.87 12.36
CA LEU A 34 -5.62 6.20 12.92
C LEU A 34 -5.68 6.36 14.43
N GLY A 35 -4.56 6.10 15.14
CA GLY A 35 -4.49 6.27 16.58
C GLY A 35 -4.76 7.70 17.04
N ILE A 36 -4.16 8.69 16.39
CA ILE A 36 -4.34 10.12 16.72
C ILE A 36 -5.79 10.54 16.52
N LEU A 37 -6.43 10.18 15.42
CA LEU A 37 -7.82 10.52 15.16
C LEU A 37 -8.76 9.84 16.15
N TYR A 38 -8.48 8.61 16.54
CA TYR A 38 -9.23 7.89 17.55
C TYR A 38 -9.12 8.57 18.92
N ASP A 39 -7.92 8.95 19.35
CA ASP A 39 -7.68 9.64 20.62
C ASP A 39 -8.35 11.04 20.65
N ALA A 40 -8.44 11.69 19.49
CA ALA A 40 -9.18 12.93 19.30
C ALA A 40 -10.71 12.76 19.36
N GLY A 41 -11.23 11.54 19.54
CA GLY A 41 -12.66 11.25 19.64
C GLY A 41 -13.41 11.26 18.31
N CYS A 42 -12.72 11.11 17.17
CA CYS A 42 -13.36 10.99 15.86
C CYS A 42 -14.14 9.68 15.76
N ASN A 43 -15.23 9.70 14.97
CA ASN A 43 -15.99 8.51 14.66
C ASN A 43 -15.12 7.48 13.92
N ASP A 44 -15.19 6.19 14.31
CA ASP A 44 -14.35 5.12 13.79
C ASP A 44 -14.41 5.00 12.26
N TYR A 45 -15.60 5.10 11.66
CA TYR A 45 -15.79 5.01 10.20
C TYR A 45 -15.19 6.21 9.47
N VAL A 46 -15.31 7.42 10.06
CA VAL A 46 -14.70 8.65 9.51
C VAL A 46 -13.19 8.53 9.60
N THR A 47 -12.66 8.00 10.71
CA THR A 47 -11.24 7.73 10.90
C THR A 47 -10.70 6.78 9.82
N LEU A 48 -11.38 5.66 9.56
CA LEU A 48 -10.99 4.73 8.49
C LEU A 48 -10.96 5.41 7.12
N LEU A 49 -11.98 6.22 6.79
CA LEU A 49 -12.03 6.94 5.52
C LEU A 49 -10.88 7.93 5.39
N LEU A 50 -10.60 8.73 6.43
CA LEU A 50 -9.52 9.71 6.42
C LEU A 50 -8.15 9.05 6.28
N VAL A 51 -7.92 7.92 6.94
CA VAL A 51 -6.68 7.15 6.82
C VAL A 51 -6.48 6.61 5.40
N MET A 52 -7.54 6.11 4.76
CA MET A 52 -7.48 5.66 3.36
C MET A 52 -7.19 6.82 2.41
N LEU A 53 -7.81 7.99 2.62
CA LEU A 53 -7.53 9.19 1.83
C LEU A 53 -6.10 9.68 2.02
N LEU A 54 -5.57 9.62 3.25
CA LEU A 54 -4.16 9.90 3.52
C LEU A 54 -3.25 8.98 2.70
N GLY A 55 -3.53 7.68 2.66
CA GLY A 55 -2.77 6.73 1.84
C GLY A 55 -2.76 7.11 0.36
N VAL A 56 -3.92 7.45 -0.21
CA VAL A 56 -4.03 7.91 -1.61
C VAL A 56 -3.23 9.21 -1.83
N ALA A 57 -3.30 10.16 -0.89
CA ALA A 57 -2.56 11.42 -0.98
C ALA A 57 -1.04 11.19 -0.96
N LEU A 58 -0.55 10.31 -0.08
CA LEU A 58 0.87 9.95 -0.02
C LEU A 58 1.35 9.27 -1.32
N GLY A 59 0.53 8.41 -1.91
CA GLY A 59 0.80 7.83 -3.22
C GLY A 59 0.87 8.88 -4.34
N ALA A 60 0.01 9.89 -4.29
CA ALA A 60 0.06 11.01 -5.22
C ALA A 60 1.34 11.85 -5.04
N VAL A 61 1.80 12.07 -3.79
CA VAL A 61 3.08 12.74 -3.51
C VAL A 61 4.25 11.94 -4.07
N ASN A 62 4.32 10.63 -3.85
CA ASN A 62 5.34 9.77 -4.45
C ASN A 62 5.36 9.88 -5.99
N ALA A 63 4.18 9.80 -6.61
CA ALA A 63 4.07 9.94 -8.05
C ALA A 63 4.50 11.34 -8.53
N PHE A 64 4.19 12.39 -7.78
CA PHE A 64 4.64 13.78 -8.10
C PHE A 64 6.16 13.88 -8.09
N LEU A 65 6.84 13.35 -7.07
CA LEU A 65 8.30 13.34 -6.98
C LEU A 65 8.93 12.64 -8.20
N ILE A 66 8.33 11.54 -8.63
CA ILE A 66 8.86 10.75 -9.74
C ILE A 66 8.53 11.38 -11.10
N CYS A 67 7.30 11.84 -11.32
CA CYS A 67 6.86 12.34 -12.62
C CYS A 67 7.28 13.78 -12.88
N ASN A 68 7.16 14.67 -11.90
CA ASN A 68 7.37 16.09 -12.05
C ASN A 68 8.82 16.49 -11.75
N LEU A 69 9.39 15.96 -10.65
CA LEU A 69 10.79 16.20 -10.30
C LEU A 69 11.77 15.24 -10.98
N LYS A 70 11.24 14.23 -11.71
CA LYS A 70 12.03 13.25 -12.47
C LYS A 70 13.04 12.46 -11.62
N ILE A 71 12.73 12.27 -10.34
CA ILE A 71 13.56 11.47 -9.42
C ILE A 71 13.32 9.99 -9.74
N SER A 72 14.37 9.17 -9.66
CA SER A 72 14.23 7.72 -9.82
C SER A 72 13.23 7.15 -8.81
N PRO A 73 12.29 6.24 -9.21
CA PRO A 73 11.26 5.72 -8.33
C PRO A 73 11.82 5.15 -7.01
N MET A 74 12.89 4.37 -7.09
CA MET A 74 13.53 3.77 -5.92
C MET A 74 14.06 4.84 -4.94
N ILE A 75 14.75 5.85 -5.45
CA ILE A 75 15.35 6.93 -4.62
C ILE A 75 14.23 7.78 -4.00
N ALA A 76 13.19 8.15 -4.77
CA ALA A 76 12.07 8.94 -4.29
C ALA A 76 11.32 8.23 -3.15
N THR A 77 11.01 6.93 -3.33
CA THR A 77 10.26 6.15 -2.32
C THR A 77 11.11 5.80 -1.10
N MET A 78 12.42 5.55 -1.26
CA MET A 78 13.34 5.42 -0.11
C MET A 78 13.46 6.71 0.70
N GLY A 79 13.61 7.86 0.03
CA GLY A 79 13.61 9.15 0.72
C GLY A 79 12.30 9.40 1.47
N MET A 80 11.16 9.12 0.83
CA MET A 80 9.84 9.23 1.43
C MET A 80 9.68 8.28 2.64
N GLN A 81 10.23 7.08 2.58
CA GLN A 81 10.23 6.14 3.70
C GLN A 81 10.77 6.77 4.99
N PHE A 82 11.93 7.43 4.92
CA PHE A 82 12.54 8.09 6.09
C PHE A 82 11.75 9.32 6.54
N VAL A 83 11.23 10.12 5.60
CA VAL A 83 10.39 11.28 5.90
C VAL A 83 9.13 10.86 6.64
N LEU A 84 8.39 9.87 6.14
CA LEU A 84 7.16 9.39 6.76
C LEU A 84 7.43 8.78 8.15
N ARG A 85 8.53 8.04 8.30
CA ARG A 85 8.94 7.50 9.59
C ARG A 85 9.26 8.60 10.58
N GLY A 86 9.96 9.66 10.15
CA GLY A 86 10.21 10.85 10.98
C GLY A 86 8.92 11.52 11.44
N PHE A 87 7.92 11.65 10.56
CA PHE A 87 6.60 12.18 10.95
C PHE A 87 5.89 11.32 12.00
N CYS A 88 6.00 9.99 11.95
CA CYS A 88 5.44 9.11 12.97
C CYS A 88 6.02 9.45 14.37
N TYR A 89 7.33 9.61 14.46
CA TYR A 89 8.00 9.93 15.75
C TYR A 89 7.66 11.33 16.25
N ILE A 90 7.60 12.33 15.37
CA ILE A 90 7.28 13.72 15.74
C ILE A 90 5.82 13.82 16.23
N ALA A 91 4.89 13.13 15.57
CA ALA A 91 3.46 13.26 15.87
C ALA A 91 3.07 12.75 17.26
N THR A 92 3.80 11.78 17.81
CA THR A 92 3.44 11.15 19.11
C THR A 92 4.59 11.14 20.11
N ASN A 93 5.72 11.81 19.80
CA ASN A 93 6.96 11.72 20.61
C ASN A 93 7.39 10.25 20.88
N GLY A 94 7.12 9.34 19.94
CA GLY A 94 7.41 7.92 20.09
C GLY A 94 6.46 7.13 20.99
N ALA A 95 5.42 7.77 21.53
CA ALA A 95 4.44 7.09 22.39
C ALA A 95 3.49 6.18 21.60
N TYR A 96 3.04 5.12 22.24
CA TYR A 96 1.97 4.26 21.71
C TYR A 96 0.60 4.87 21.98
N VAL A 97 -0.30 4.77 21.01
CA VAL A 97 -1.71 5.12 21.19
C VAL A 97 -2.53 3.84 21.15
N TYR A 98 -3.17 3.51 22.28
CA TYR A 98 -3.97 2.28 22.42
C TYR A 98 -5.38 2.47 21.86
N LEU A 99 -5.85 1.47 21.12
CA LEU A 99 -7.18 1.42 20.54
C LEU A 99 -8.09 0.53 21.40
N LYS A 100 -9.24 1.06 21.82
CA LYS A 100 -10.24 0.32 22.61
C LYS A 100 -11.63 0.35 21.95
N SER A 101 -11.68 0.39 20.61
CA SER A 101 -12.93 0.38 19.87
C SER A 101 -13.30 -1.04 19.45
N PRO A 102 -14.59 -1.44 19.61
CA PRO A 102 -15.09 -2.73 19.11
C PRO A 102 -14.94 -2.88 17.58
N VAL A 103 -15.03 -1.77 16.84
CA VAL A 103 -14.87 -1.76 15.37
C VAL A 103 -13.45 -2.14 14.98
N PHE A 104 -12.45 -1.54 15.63
CA PHE A 104 -11.04 -1.81 15.33
C PHE A 104 -10.62 -3.20 15.82
N ASP A 105 -11.15 -3.65 16.98
CA ASP A 105 -10.90 -5.01 17.44
C ASP A 105 -11.50 -6.04 16.48
N PHE A 106 -12.69 -5.81 15.94
CA PHE A 106 -13.27 -6.68 14.93
C PHE A 106 -12.46 -6.72 13.63
N ILE A 107 -11.92 -5.58 13.17
CA ILE A 107 -11.07 -5.51 11.96
C ILE A 107 -9.77 -6.30 12.17
N GLY A 108 -9.13 -6.17 13.32
CA GLY A 108 -7.85 -6.83 13.63
C GLY A 108 -7.99 -8.30 14.00
N ASN A 109 -8.87 -8.59 14.98
CA ASN A 109 -8.94 -9.87 15.67
C ASN A 109 -10.27 -10.61 15.45
N GLY A 110 -11.26 -9.96 14.78
CA GLY A 110 -12.58 -10.54 14.52
C GLY A 110 -12.50 -11.78 13.63
N LYS A 111 -13.39 -12.74 13.89
CA LYS A 111 -13.54 -13.97 13.12
C LYS A 111 -14.93 -14.04 12.52
N VAL A 112 -15.01 -14.31 11.23
CA VAL A 112 -16.26 -14.55 10.51
C VAL A 112 -16.49 -16.07 10.44
N PHE A 113 -17.72 -16.51 10.69
CA PHE A 113 -18.08 -17.94 10.82
C PHE A 113 -17.25 -18.71 11.87
N GLY A 114 -16.70 -18.02 12.89
CA GLY A 114 -15.94 -18.63 13.98
C GLY A 114 -14.52 -19.10 13.63
N ALA A 115 -14.15 -19.17 12.35
CA ALA A 115 -12.88 -19.75 11.91
C ALA A 115 -12.00 -18.79 11.08
N ILE A 116 -12.59 -17.92 10.25
CA ILE A 116 -11.85 -17.13 9.27
C ILE A 116 -11.56 -15.73 9.85
N PRO A 117 -10.28 -15.32 10.00
CA PRO A 117 -9.93 -13.97 10.43
C PRO A 117 -10.45 -12.92 9.42
N PHE A 118 -11.07 -11.85 9.91
CA PHE A 118 -11.64 -10.80 9.05
C PHE A 118 -10.58 -10.11 8.16
N CYS A 119 -9.37 -9.93 8.68
CA CYS A 119 -8.24 -9.39 7.92
C CYS A 119 -7.87 -10.22 6.68
N LEU A 120 -8.12 -11.54 6.70
CA LEU A 120 -7.90 -12.40 5.54
C LEU A 120 -8.96 -12.18 4.47
N ILE A 121 -10.21 -11.90 4.87
CA ILE A 121 -11.28 -11.54 3.95
C ILE A 121 -10.96 -10.20 3.26
N ILE A 122 -10.50 -9.20 4.01
CA ILE A 122 -10.07 -7.91 3.43
C ILE A 122 -8.99 -8.13 2.37
N MET A 123 -7.95 -8.92 2.69
CA MET A 123 -6.90 -9.27 1.75
C MET A 123 -7.46 -9.95 0.49
N ALA A 124 -8.31 -10.95 0.65
CA ALA A 124 -8.91 -11.68 -0.48
C ALA A 124 -9.75 -10.76 -1.38
N VAL A 125 -10.53 -9.87 -0.81
CA VAL A 125 -11.33 -8.87 -1.56
C VAL A 125 -10.43 -7.93 -2.35
N ILE A 126 -9.35 -7.42 -1.75
CA ILE A 126 -8.39 -6.55 -2.44
C ILE A 126 -7.74 -7.29 -3.62
N TYR A 127 -7.30 -8.54 -3.40
CA TYR A 127 -6.74 -9.36 -4.49
C TYR A 127 -7.74 -9.61 -5.61
N LEU A 128 -8.99 -9.91 -5.31
CA LEU A 128 -10.04 -10.11 -6.29
C LEU A 128 -10.31 -8.84 -7.12
N ILE A 129 -10.41 -7.69 -6.45
CA ILE A 129 -10.63 -6.39 -7.11
C ILE A 129 -9.44 -6.08 -8.02
N LEU A 130 -8.21 -6.14 -7.50
CA LEU A 130 -7.02 -5.82 -8.28
C LEU A 130 -6.78 -6.83 -9.41
N TRP A 131 -7.03 -8.13 -9.17
CA TRP A 131 -6.96 -9.13 -10.23
C TRP A 131 -7.95 -8.83 -11.35
N TYR A 132 -9.21 -8.51 -11.01
CA TYR A 132 -10.22 -8.14 -12.00
C TYR A 132 -9.82 -6.88 -12.77
N VAL A 133 -9.40 -5.83 -12.05
CA VAL A 133 -8.96 -4.56 -12.65
C VAL A 133 -7.77 -4.77 -13.59
N MET A 134 -6.76 -5.51 -13.16
CA MET A 134 -5.56 -5.76 -13.95
C MET A 134 -5.82 -6.64 -15.19
N LYS A 135 -6.76 -7.59 -15.11
CA LYS A 135 -7.03 -8.55 -16.19
C LYS A 135 -8.04 -8.00 -17.21
N TYR A 136 -9.09 -7.32 -16.78
CA TYR A 136 -10.24 -7.02 -17.64
C TYR A 136 -10.40 -5.55 -18.01
N THR A 137 -9.72 -4.60 -17.34
CA THR A 137 -9.90 -3.17 -17.61
C THR A 137 -8.85 -2.59 -18.54
N LYS A 138 -9.16 -1.40 -19.10
CA LYS A 138 -8.19 -0.59 -19.88
C LYS A 138 -6.99 -0.19 -19.01
N PHE A 139 -7.21 0.03 -17.71
CA PHE A 139 -6.15 0.36 -16.76
C PHE A 139 -5.08 -0.73 -16.71
N GLY A 140 -5.48 -1.99 -16.48
CA GLY A 140 -4.53 -3.11 -16.42
C GLY A 140 -3.72 -3.27 -17.71
N ARG A 141 -4.38 -3.23 -18.88
CA ARG A 141 -3.68 -3.29 -20.17
C ARG A 141 -2.63 -2.18 -20.33
N ASN A 142 -2.98 -0.96 -19.93
CA ASN A 142 -2.07 0.18 -19.98
C ASN A 142 -0.91 0.04 -18.99
N VAL A 143 -1.13 -0.52 -17.80
CA VAL A 143 -0.05 -0.81 -16.82
C VAL A 143 0.95 -1.79 -17.42
N TYR A 144 0.51 -2.91 -18.01
CA TYR A 144 1.40 -3.87 -18.66
C TYR A 144 2.13 -3.27 -19.88
N ALA A 145 1.44 -2.47 -20.68
CA ALA A 145 2.05 -1.79 -21.84
C ALA A 145 3.15 -0.81 -21.40
N CYS A 146 2.87 0.02 -20.38
CA CYS A 146 3.85 0.96 -19.82
C CYS A 146 5.03 0.20 -19.21
N GLY A 147 4.79 -0.86 -18.41
CA GLY A 147 5.85 -1.64 -17.79
C GLY A 147 6.74 -2.37 -18.79
N GLY A 148 6.19 -2.75 -19.94
CA GLY A 148 6.98 -3.37 -21.01
C GLY A 148 7.90 -2.39 -21.73
N ASN A 149 7.38 -1.23 -22.11
CA ASN A 149 8.18 -0.14 -22.73
C ASN A 149 7.46 1.20 -22.60
N HIS A 150 7.95 2.07 -21.73
CA HIS A 150 7.38 3.40 -21.48
C HIS A 150 7.33 4.27 -22.75
N LYS A 151 8.38 4.24 -23.59
CA LYS A 151 8.44 5.05 -24.83
C LYS A 151 7.42 4.54 -25.85
N ALA A 152 7.34 3.25 -26.07
CA ALA A 152 6.36 2.65 -26.99
C ALA A 152 4.92 2.92 -26.52
N ALA A 153 4.64 2.81 -25.22
CA ALA A 153 3.34 3.13 -24.65
C ALA A 153 2.95 4.60 -24.87
N GLN A 154 3.92 5.51 -24.70
CA GLN A 154 3.69 6.94 -24.96
C GLN A 154 3.40 7.23 -26.45
N LEU A 155 4.12 6.57 -27.37
CA LEU A 155 3.87 6.68 -28.81
C LEU A 155 2.50 6.12 -29.21
N ALA A 156 2.00 5.12 -28.46
CA ALA A 156 0.65 4.57 -28.62
C ALA A 156 -0.45 5.45 -27.98
N GLY A 157 -0.12 6.66 -27.51
CA GLY A 157 -1.08 7.62 -26.95
C GLY A 157 -1.41 7.39 -25.48
N ILE A 158 -0.72 6.50 -24.76
CA ILE A 158 -0.94 6.27 -23.34
C ILE A 158 -0.23 7.37 -22.52
N ASN A 159 -0.99 8.05 -21.65
CA ASN A 159 -0.40 9.01 -20.73
C ASN A 159 0.32 8.27 -19.58
N VAL A 160 1.62 8.04 -19.76
CA VAL A 160 2.47 7.28 -18.83
C VAL A 160 2.54 7.94 -17.46
N SER A 161 2.59 9.28 -17.38
CA SER A 161 2.60 10.00 -16.09
C SER A 161 1.31 9.76 -15.31
N PHE A 162 0.16 9.88 -15.94
CA PHE A 162 -1.14 9.63 -15.30
C PHE A 162 -1.29 8.19 -14.82
N MET A 163 -0.78 7.23 -15.62
CA MET A 163 -0.76 5.83 -15.23
C MET A 163 0.13 5.59 -14.00
N ARG A 164 1.26 6.28 -13.91
CA ARG A 164 2.16 6.21 -12.74
C ARG A 164 1.51 6.76 -11.48
N TYR A 165 0.82 7.91 -11.58
CA TYR A 165 0.02 8.43 -10.46
C TYR A 165 -0.96 7.39 -9.93
N LYS A 166 -1.75 6.78 -10.81
CA LYS A 166 -2.72 5.73 -10.41
C LYS A 166 -2.04 4.53 -9.77
N ALA A 167 -0.91 4.06 -10.31
CA ALA A 167 -0.19 2.91 -9.76
C ALA A 167 0.32 3.17 -8.34
N HIS A 168 0.94 4.32 -8.09
CA HIS A 168 1.41 4.69 -6.74
C HIS A 168 0.27 4.98 -5.78
N MET A 169 -0.83 5.61 -6.21
CA MET A 169 -2.02 5.82 -5.37
C MET A 169 -2.65 4.49 -4.93
N ILE A 170 -2.74 3.51 -5.82
CA ILE A 170 -3.24 2.16 -5.47
C ILE A 170 -2.26 1.46 -4.53
N SER A 171 -0.95 1.54 -4.78
CA SER A 171 0.08 0.97 -3.91
C SER A 171 -0.03 1.51 -2.48
N SER A 172 -0.05 2.83 -2.33
CA SER A 172 -0.14 3.48 -1.02
C SER A 172 -1.50 3.32 -0.34
N LEU A 173 -2.60 3.19 -1.11
CA LEU A 173 -3.90 2.84 -0.55
C LEU A 173 -3.88 1.43 0.08
N CYS A 174 -3.32 0.46 -0.62
CA CYS A 174 -3.16 -0.91 -0.08
C CYS A 174 -2.23 -0.91 1.13
N ALA A 175 -1.18 -0.08 1.13
CA ALA A 175 -0.30 0.11 2.27
C ALA A 175 -1.04 0.71 3.48
N ALA A 176 -1.89 1.73 3.27
CA ALA A 176 -2.71 2.32 4.33
C ALA A 176 -3.70 1.30 4.93
N ILE A 177 -4.35 0.48 4.08
CA ILE A 177 -5.23 -0.60 4.56
C ILE A 177 -4.41 -1.64 5.36
N GLY A 178 -3.22 -2.00 4.89
CA GLY A 178 -2.30 -2.86 5.63
C GLY A 178 -1.91 -2.28 6.99
N GLY A 179 -1.68 -0.96 7.06
CA GLY A 179 -1.41 -0.22 8.28
C GLY A 179 -2.59 -0.22 9.25
N ILE A 180 -3.82 -0.03 8.74
CA ILE A 180 -5.05 -0.15 9.55
C ILE A 180 -5.13 -1.56 10.17
N ILE A 181 -4.98 -2.61 9.36
CA ILE A 181 -5.03 -4.00 9.84
C ILE A 181 -3.95 -4.23 10.90
N MET A 182 -2.71 -3.79 10.65
CA MET A 182 -1.59 -3.96 11.56
C MET A 182 -1.83 -3.28 12.91
N THR A 183 -2.31 -2.05 12.90
CA THR A 183 -2.63 -1.28 14.10
C THR A 183 -3.80 -1.90 14.87
N CYS A 184 -4.83 -2.36 14.17
CA CYS A 184 -5.96 -3.05 14.77
C CYS A 184 -5.58 -4.40 15.40
N GLN A 185 -4.68 -5.18 14.77
CA GLN A 185 -4.19 -6.45 15.32
C GLN A 185 -3.35 -6.23 16.58
N ASN A 186 -2.53 -5.20 16.60
CA ASN A 186 -1.70 -4.85 17.75
C ASN A 186 -2.47 -4.11 18.85
N THR A 187 -3.72 -3.73 18.60
CA THR A 187 -4.55 -2.86 19.47
C THR A 187 -3.85 -1.57 19.88
N ALA A 188 -2.81 -1.19 19.17
CA ALA A 188 -2.02 0.01 19.41
C ALA A 188 -1.34 0.48 18.12
N SER A 189 -1.24 1.79 17.95
CA SER A 189 -0.40 2.38 16.92
C SER A 189 1.04 2.54 17.44
N MET A 190 2.01 2.17 16.60
CA MET A 190 3.43 2.15 16.94
C MET A 190 4.23 2.86 15.86
N CYS A 191 5.16 3.76 16.25
CA CYS A 191 6.01 4.49 15.29
C CYS A 191 6.91 3.59 14.46
N ASN A 192 7.37 2.48 15.03
CA ASN A 192 8.26 1.50 14.40
C ASN A 192 7.52 0.32 13.74
N ALA A 193 6.20 0.39 13.64
CA ALA A 193 5.39 -0.68 13.05
C ALA A 193 5.87 -1.00 11.63
N GLY A 194 6.11 -2.29 11.35
CA GLY A 194 6.54 -2.81 10.04
C GLY A 194 7.96 -2.43 9.62
N GLU A 195 8.79 -1.87 10.50
CA GLU A 195 10.18 -1.54 10.18
C GLU A 195 10.97 -2.79 9.80
N GLY A 196 11.72 -2.71 8.67
CA GLY A 196 12.50 -3.82 8.14
C GLY A 196 11.74 -4.83 7.28
N SER A 197 10.40 -4.80 7.26
CA SER A 197 9.59 -5.74 6.47
C SER A 197 9.44 -5.35 4.99
N ASP A 198 9.97 -4.20 4.59
CA ASP A 198 9.90 -3.71 3.20
C ASP A 198 10.54 -4.70 2.22
N MET A 199 11.73 -5.19 2.56
CA MET A 199 12.49 -6.13 1.71
C MET A 199 11.82 -7.49 1.61
N ASP A 200 11.20 -7.97 2.71
CA ASP A 200 10.47 -9.24 2.71
C ASP A 200 9.28 -9.21 1.74
N CYS A 201 8.55 -8.09 1.73
CA CYS A 201 7.43 -7.90 0.81
C CYS A 201 7.89 -7.86 -0.65
N ILE A 202 8.98 -7.14 -0.95
CA ILE A 202 9.58 -7.09 -2.29
C ILE A 202 10.06 -8.48 -2.71
N ALA A 203 10.74 -9.20 -1.81
CA ALA A 203 11.21 -10.55 -2.06
C ALA A 203 10.05 -11.51 -2.35
N ALA A 204 8.98 -11.47 -1.56
CA ALA A 204 7.80 -12.29 -1.77
C ALA A 204 7.14 -12.03 -3.15
N VAL A 205 7.00 -10.75 -3.52
CA VAL A 205 6.43 -10.36 -4.82
C VAL A 205 7.31 -10.82 -5.99
N THR A 206 8.63 -10.71 -5.87
CA THR A 206 9.58 -11.16 -6.91
C THR A 206 9.65 -12.68 -7.01
N LEU A 207 9.64 -13.41 -5.88
CA LEU A 207 9.52 -14.88 -5.85
C LEU A 207 8.21 -15.33 -6.49
N GLY A 208 7.14 -14.54 -6.36
CA GLY A 208 5.88 -14.74 -7.07
C GLY A 208 5.96 -14.54 -8.59
N GLY A 209 7.16 -14.29 -9.15
CA GLY A 209 7.41 -14.19 -10.59
C GLY A 209 7.20 -12.81 -11.19
N LEU A 210 7.18 -11.73 -10.38
CA LEU A 210 7.22 -10.37 -10.92
C LEU A 210 8.63 -9.94 -11.30
N ALA A 211 8.76 -9.39 -12.50
CA ALA A 211 10.02 -8.79 -12.92
C ALA A 211 10.20 -7.39 -12.29
N LEU A 212 11.36 -7.14 -11.68
CA LEU A 212 11.72 -5.82 -11.13
C LEU A 212 11.73 -4.72 -12.21
N ALA A 213 11.99 -5.09 -13.46
CA ALA A 213 11.98 -4.16 -14.60
C ALA A 213 10.57 -3.78 -15.07
N GLY A 214 9.52 -4.43 -14.57
CA GLY A 214 8.12 -4.20 -14.95
C GLY A 214 7.64 -5.01 -16.16
N GLY A 215 6.35 -4.91 -16.47
CA GLY A 215 5.69 -5.48 -17.65
C GLY A 215 5.51 -7.01 -17.64
N LYS A 216 6.11 -7.73 -16.70
CA LYS A 216 6.03 -9.20 -16.60
C LYS A 216 5.64 -9.63 -15.19
N GLY A 217 4.67 -10.53 -15.09
CA GLY A 217 4.15 -11.08 -13.83
C GLY A 217 2.64 -11.14 -13.81
N LYS A 218 2.09 -11.74 -12.76
CA LYS A 218 0.63 -11.90 -12.57
C LYS A 218 0.29 -11.71 -11.10
N MET A 219 -0.87 -11.12 -10.80
CA MET A 219 -1.40 -10.98 -9.42
C MET A 219 -1.46 -12.31 -8.66
N VAL A 220 -1.81 -13.41 -9.36
CA VAL A 220 -1.87 -14.74 -8.77
C VAL A 220 -0.47 -15.23 -8.33
N GLY A 221 0.58 -14.89 -9.08
CA GLY A 221 1.94 -15.23 -8.70
C GLY A 221 2.34 -14.61 -7.37
N THR A 222 2.02 -13.34 -7.16
CA THR A 222 2.27 -12.65 -5.88
C THR A 222 1.54 -13.33 -4.72
N LEU A 223 0.31 -13.77 -4.93
CA LEU A 223 -0.46 -14.47 -3.89
C LEU A 223 0.20 -15.80 -3.46
N ILE A 224 0.89 -16.46 -4.39
CA ILE A 224 1.62 -17.72 -4.11
C ILE A 224 2.98 -17.44 -3.46
N GLY A 225 3.60 -16.29 -3.75
CA GLY A 225 4.90 -15.91 -3.20
C GLY A 225 4.87 -15.38 -1.76
N ILE A 226 3.66 -15.10 -1.21
CA ILE A 226 3.40 -14.63 0.17
C ILE A 226 2.96 -15.78 1.06
#